data_d5c3e456306e8d9bcc2aef366d93155f
#
_entry.id   d5c3e456306e8d9bcc2aef366d93155f
#
_cell.length_a   1.000
_cell.length_b   1.000
_cell.length_c   1.000
_cell.angle_alpha   90.00
_cell.angle_beta   90.00
_cell.angle_gamma   90.00
#
_symmetry.space_group_name_H-M   'P 1'
#
loop_
_entity.id
_entity.type
_entity.pdbx_description
1 polymer ?
#
loop_
_entity_poly.entity_id
_entity_poly.type
_entity_poly.pdbx_seq_one_letter_code
_entity_poly.pdbx_strand_id
1 'polypeptide(L)'
;MNELPKTMKGVWLTGHGELDKLDVRSDIPVPKPTANDVLIRVGAAAVNNTDINTRTAWYSKGDVTSKDASWAGKAIEFPCVQGIDVCGHIVAVGENVSKNRIGERVLVEPCLREVKGKALSKPCFLGSECDGGFAEFVAVASRHAYQVKSTLSDVELASFPCSYSTAENMLTKSKVLSGDLVLVTGASGGVGSAAVQLIKDRGAMLLLLPATQNRKT
;
A
#
# COMPACT_ATOMS: atom_id res chain seq x y z
N MET A 1 8.40 -24.45 14.33
CA MET A 1 8.39 -23.18 13.58
C MET A 1 9.82 -22.96 13.14
N ASN A 2 10.07 -22.77 11.83
CA ASN A 2 11.42 -22.43 11.36
C ASN A 2 11.80 -21.06 11.92
N GLU A 3 13.04 -20.93 12.37
CA GLU A 3 13.57 -19.65 12.86
C GLU A 3 13.50 -18.61 11.73
N LEU A 4 13.03 -17.38 12.07
CA LEU A 4 12.97 -16.30 11.10
C LEU A 4 14.38 -15.87 10.71
N PRO A 5 14.65 -15.59 9.42
CA PRO A 5 15.95 -15.12 8.99
C PRO A 5 16.27 -13.74 9.63
N LYS A 6 17.56 -13.46 9.80
CA LYS A 6 18.04 -12.16 10.31
C LYS A 6 17.96 -11.06 9.24
N THR A 7 18.14 -11.46 7.98
CA THR A 7 18.13 -10.58 6.81
C THR A 7 17.16 -11.12 5.75
N MET A 8 16.76 -10.26 4.84
CA MET A 8 15.79 -10.56 3.77
C MET A 8 16.24 -9.91 2.45
N LYS A 9 15.66 -10.43 1.37
CA LYS A 9 15.72 -9.76 0.07
C LYS A 9 14.69 -8.64 0.01
N GLY A 10 15.03 -7.56 -0.67
CA GLY A 10 14.13 -6.43 -0.91
C GLY A 10 14.78 -5.37 -1.78
N VAL A 11 14.08 -4.27 -1.94
CA VAL A 11 14.53 -3.14 -2.75
C VAL A 11 14.55 -1.89 -1.87
N TRP A 12 15.73 -1.34 -1.66
CA TRP A 12 15.88 -0.03 -1.03
C TRP A 12 15.71 1.09 -2.05
N LEU A 13 14.90 2.06 -1.70
CA LEU A 13 14.93 3.38 -2.30
C LEU A 13 15.98 4.20 -1.54
N THR A 14 17.04 4.61 -2.24
CA THR A 14 18.22 5.28 -1.65
C THR A 14 18.13 6.81 -1.72
N GLY A 15 17.13 7.34 -2.40
CA GLY A 15 16.89 8.76 -2.58
C GLY A 15 15.82 8.99 -3.64
N HIS A 16 15.40 10.24 -3.82
CA HIS A 16 14.52 10.59 -4.94
C HIS A 16 15.29 10.56 -6.27
N GLY A 17 14.62 10.16 -7.35
CA GLY A 17 15.19 10.13 -8.70
C GLY A 17 14.64 9.01 -9.59
N GLU A 18 15.45 8.59 -10.54
CA GLU A 18 15.10 7.57 -11.51
C GLU A 18 15.36 6.15 -10.97
N LEU A 19 15.37 5.15 -11.84
CA LEU A 19 15.51 3.74 -11.44
C LEU A 19 16.87 3.42 -10.79
N ASP A 20 17.87 4.27 -10.99
CA ASP A 20 19.19 4.20 -10.34
C ASP A 20 19.12 4.35 -8.80
N LYS A 21 18.00 4.84 -8.28
CA LYS A 21 17.76 4.97 -6.84
C LYS A 21 17.18 3.70 -6.21
N LEU A 22 16.87 2.69 -7.01
CA LEU A 22 16.40 1.38 -6.55
C LEU A 22 17.58 0.42 -6.42
N ASP A 23 17.93 0.03 -5.19
CA ASP A 23 19.02 -0.89 -4.88
C ASP A 23 18.48 -2.25 -4.41
N VAL A 24 18.67 -3.28 -5.23
CA VAL A 24 18.22 -4.65 -4.92
C VAL A 24 19.20 -5.30 -3.95
N ARG A 25 18.72 -5.63 -2.75
CA ARG A 25 19.54 -6.13 -1.64
C ARG A 25 19.08 -7.51 -1.16
N SER A 26 19.99 -8.25 -0.55
CA SER A 26 19.73 -9.53 0.13
C SER A 26 20.09 -9.51 1.62
N ASP A 27 20.51 -8.37 2.13
CA ASP A 27 21.00 -8.16 3.49
C ASP A 27 20.20 -7.11 4.28
N ILE A 28 18.97 -6.80 3.82
CA ILE A 28 18.05 -5.90 4.54
C ILE A 28 17.64 -6.58 5.86
N PRO A 29 17.77 -5.93 7.02
CA PRO A 29 17.33 -6.52 8.27
C PRO A 29 15.84 -6.85 8.26
N VAL A 30 15.47 -8.05 8.70
CA VAL A 30 14.05 -8.41 8.88
C VAL A 30 13.49 -7.55 10.02
N PRO A 31 12.37 -6.82 9.81
CA PRO A 31 11.80 -5.97 10.84
C PRO A 31 11.29 -6.82 12.02
N LYS A 32 11.52 -6.32 13.24
CA LYS A 32 10.98 -6.94 14.45
C LYS A 32 9.62 -6.31 14.76
N PRO A 33 8.54 -7.11 14.90
CA PRO A 33 7.24 -6.57 15.27
C PRO A 33 7.32 -5.96 16.69
N THR A 34 6.77 -4.76 16.86
CA THR A 34 6.56 -4.17 18.18
C THR A 34 5.37 -4.84 18.88
N ALA A 35 5.05 -4.44 20.10
CA ALA A 35 4.03 -5.09 20.91
C ALA A 35 2.68 -5.27 20.21
N ASN A 36 2.28 -4.29 19.36
CA ASN A 36 0.98 -4.29 18.66
C ASN A 36 1.08 -4.73 17.20
N ASP A 37 2.28 -5.06 16.70
CA ASP A 37 2.51 -5.33 15.29
C ASP A 37 2.34 -6.82 14.96
N VAL A 38 2.17 -7.07 13.68
CA VAL A 38 2.34 -8.37 13.04
C VAL A 38 3.50 -8.30 12.06
N LEU A 39 4.27 -9.38 11.95
CA LEU A 39 5.24 -9.57 10.88
C LEU A 39 4.58 -10.43 9.80
N ILE A 40 4.55 -9.90 8.60
CA ILE A 40 3.95 -10.54 7.43
C ILE A 40 5.07 -11.01 6.52
N ARG A 41 5.05 -12.29 6.14
CA ARG A 41 5.79 -12.77 4.99
C ARG A 41 5.01 -12.35 3.75
N VAL A 42 5.60 -11.51 2.93
CA VAL A 42 4.99 -10.99 1.71
C VAL A 42 4.88 -12.10 0.68
N GLY A 43 3.66 -12.40 0.25
CA GLY A 43 3.37 -13.32 -0.83
C GLY A 43 3.37 -12.62 -2.19
N ALA A 44 2.84 -11.39 -2.20
CA ALA A 44 2.88 -10.50 -3.35
C ALA A 44 2.80 -9.03 -2.91
N ALA A 45 3.40 -8.15 -3.71
CA ALA A 45 3.27 -6.71 -3.62
C ALA A 45 3.00 -6.14 -5.02
N ALA A 46 2.04 -5.22 -5.13
CA ALA A 46 1.72 -4.58 -6.40
C ALA A 46 2.35 -3.19 -6.51
N VAL A 47 2.67 -2.79 -7.73
CA VAL A 47 3.22 -1.46 -8.05
C VAL A 47 2.08 -0.51 -8.40
N ASN A 48 2.09 0.66 -7.82
CA ASN A 48 1.14 1.74 -8.07
C ASN A 48 1.86 3.00 -8.58
N ASN A 49 1.11 3.90 -9.20
CA ASN A 49 1.64 5.22 -9.56
C ASN A 49 2.19 5.98 -8.34
N THR A 50 1.64 5.74 -7.14
CA THR A 50 2.13 6.38 -5.93
C THR A 50 3.55 5.95 -5.55
N ASP A 51 3.97 4.70 -5.84
CA ASP A 51 5.35 4.26 -5.63
C ASP A 51 6.29 5.02 -6.56
N ILE A 52 5.91 5.19 -7.83
CA ILE A 52 6.68 5.96 -8.82
C ILE A 52 6.73 7.44 -8.40
N ASN A 53 5.59 8.03 -8.07
CA ASN A 53 5.48 9.43 -7.69
C ASN A 53 6.30 9.75 -6.43
N THR A 54 6.32 8.85 -5.45
CA THR A 54 7.14 8.96 -4.24
C THR A 54 8.63 8.91 -4.60
N ARG A 55 9.04 7.96 -5.44
CA ARG A 55 10.42 7.84 -5.89
C ARG A 55 10.90 9.08 -6.65
N THR A 56 10.08 9.61 -7.56
CA THR A 56 10.42 10.77 -8.39
C THR A 56 10.20 12.12 -7.71
N ALA A 57 9.86 12.14 -6.43
CA ALA A 57 9.52 13.36 -5.67
C ALA A 57 8.34 14.17 -6.24
N TRP A 58 7.43 13.52 -6.99
CA TRP A 58 6.30 14.20 -7.64
C TRP A 58 5.34 14.88 -6.64
N TYR A 59 5.26 14.37 -5.41
CA TYR A 59 4.41 14.95 -4.36
C TYR A 59 5.04 16.17 -3.68
N SER A 60 6.29 16.53 -4.01
CA SER A 60 6.92 17.73 -3.48
C SER A 60 6.11 18.98 -3.82
N LYS A 61 5.94 19.84 -2.84
CA LYS A 61 5.29 21.16 -3.02
C LYS A 61 6.29 22.24 -3.39
N GLY A 62 7.59 21.94 -3.36
CA GLY A 62 8.67 22.81 -3.77
C GLY A 62 9.31 22.34 -5.07
N ASP A 63 10.61 22.46 -5.16
CA ASP A 63 11.41 21.89 -6.25
C ASP A 63 11.61 20.38 -6.03
N VAL A 64 12.15 19.68 -7.04
CA VAL A 64 12.41 18.24 -7.01
C VAL A 64 13.44 17.80 -5.95
N THR A 65 14.06 18.74 -5.24
CA THR A 65 14.99 18.49 -4.14
C THR A 65 14.33 18.58 -2.77
N SER A 66 13.05 18.93 -2.73
CA SER A 66 12.30 19.10 -1.50
C SER A 66 12.19 17.80 -0.73
N LYS A 67 12.59 17.81 0.54
CA LYS A 67 12.59 16.66 1.44
C LYS A 67 11.19 16.22 1.88
N ASP A 68 10.15 16.99 1.55
CA ASP A 68 8.75 16.75 1.93
C ASP A 68 7.94 16.04 0.83
N ALA A 69 8.61 15.31 -0.05
CA ALA A 69 8.02 14.65 -1.22
C ALA A 69 7.29 13.34 -0.93
N SER A 70 6.70 13.19 0.25
CA SER A 70 5.80 12.09 0.57
C SER A 70 4.33 12.49 0.40
N TRP A 71 3.44 11.50 0.30
CA TRP A 71 2.00 11.75 0.23
C TRP A 71 1.48 12.54 1.45
N ALA A 72 1.97 12.25 2.64
CA ALA A 72 1.58 12.98 3.87
C ALA A 72 2.28 14.33 4.02
N GLY A 73 3.19 14.69 3.13
CA GLY A 73 3.96 15.95 3.16
C GLY A 73 5.03 15.96 4.25
N LYS A 74 5.59 14.79 4.58
CA LYS A 74 6.75 14.63 5.47
C LYS A 74 7.98 14.27 4.67
N ALA A 75 9.17 14.55 5.23
CA ALA A 75 10.41 14.04 4.67
C ALA A 75 10.41 12.51 4.71
N ILE A 76 10.94 11.90 3.64
CA ILE A 76 11.19 10.47 3.60
C ILE A 76 12.61 10.22 4.11
N GLU A 77 12.74 9.28 5.03
CA GLU A 77 14.04 8.83 5.52
C GLU A 77 14.58 7.75 4.60
N PHE A 78 15.76 7.97 4.03
CA PHE A 78 16.44 7.01 3.16
C PHE A 78 17.59 6.29 3.88
N PRO A 79 17.87 5.01 3.55
CA PRO A 79 17.12 4.18 2.61
C PRO A 79 15.80 3.70 3.23
N CYS A 80 14.79 3.48 2.38
CA CYS A 80 13.51 2.90 2.78
C CYS A 80 13.06 1.84 1.78
N VAL A 81 12.17 0.94 2.22
CA VAL A 81 11.54 -0.05 1.35
C VAL A 81 10.21 0.50 0.86
N GLN A 82 10.03 0.62 -0.46
CA GLN A 82 8.75 1.00 -1.05
C GLN A 82 7.75 -0.18 -1.13
N GLY A 83 6.60 0.05 -1.76
CA GLY A 83 5.56 -0.95 -1.99
C GLY A 83 4.36 -0.73 -1.10
N ILE A 84 3.35 -0.03 -1.65
CA ILE A 84 2.14 0.35 -0.91
C ILE A 84 1.16 -0.80 -0.78
N ASP A 85 1.15 -1.74 -1.71
CA ASP A 85 0.20 -2.84 -1.77
C ASP A 85 0.84 -4.15 -1.32
N VAL A 86 0.25 -4.81 -0.32
CA VAL A 86 0.77 -6.04 0.26
C VAL A 86 -0.35 -7.06 0.47
N CYS A 87 -0.13 -8.28 -0.03
CA CYS A 87 -0.78 -9.50 0.39
C CYS A 87 0.26 -10.49 0.93
N GLY A 88 -0.03 -11.19 2.01
CA GLY A 88 0.89 -12.17 2.58
C GLY A 88 0.31 -12.90 3.78
N HIS A 89 1.19 -13.59 4.52
CA HIS A 89 0.80 -14.38 5.67
C HIS A 89 1.52 -13.91 6.94
N ILE A 90 0.78 -13.79 8.03
CA ILE A 90 1.35 -13.45 9.34
C ILE A 90 2.24 -14.60 9.80
N VAL A 91 3.51 -14.31 10.09
CA VAL A 91 4.50 -15.28 10.55
C VAL A 91 4.98 -15.07 11.98
N ALA A 92 4.80 -13.84 12.51
CA ALA A 92 5.04 -13.51 13.91
C ALA A 92 4.12 -12.38 14.37
N VAL A 93 3.94 -12.27 15.68
CA VAL A 93 3.07 -11.25 16.29
C VAL A 93 3.76 -10.66 17.51
N GLY A 94 3.48 -9.38 17.78
CA GLY A 94 3.88 -8.72 19.02
C GLY A 94 3.14 -9.25 20.24
N GLU A 95 3.61 -8.86 21.44
CA GLU A 95 3.12 -9.41 22.71
C GLU A 95 1.63 -9.13 22.99
N ASN A 96 1.10 -8.02 22.47
CA ASN A 96 -0.30 -7.62 22.62
C ASN A 96 -1.22 -8.20 21.53
N VAL A 97 -0.69 -8.95 20.56
CA VAL A 97 -1.45 -9.52 19.47
C VAL A 97 -1.68 -11.01 19.68
N SER A 98 -2.89 -11.46 19.47
CA SER A 98 -3.22 -12.89 19.59
C SER A 98 -2.35 -13.76 18.69
N LYS A 99 -1.72 -14.77 19.26
CA LYS A 99 -0.93 -15.78 18.53
C LYS A 99 -1.75 -16.58 17.51
N ASN A 100 -3.09 -16.60 17.69
CA ASN A 100 -3.99 -17.27 16.74
C ASN A 100 -4.00 -16.60 15.34
N ARG A 101 -3.48 -15.37 15.25
CA ARG A 101 -3.32 -14.68 13.96
C ARG A 101 -2.18 -15.23 13.11
N ILE A 102 -1.25 -15.99 13.70
CA ILE A 102 -0.15 -16.62 12.94
C ILE A 102 -0.73 -17.61 11.92
N GLY A 103 -0.32 -17.46 10.67
CA GLY A 103 -0.85 -18.19 9.52
C GLY A 103 -2.03 -17.52 8.82
N GLU A 104 -2.63 -16.47 9.39
CA GLU A 104 -3.66 -15.70 8.69
C GLU A 104 -3.09 -15.12 7.39
N ARG A 105 -3.84 -15.29 6.30
CA ARG A 105 -3.63 -14.57 5.05
C ARG A 105 -4.24 -13.18 5.18
N VAL A 106 -3.48 -12.14 4.87
CA VAL A 106 -3.91 -10.77 5.11
C VAL A 106 -3.64 -9.85 3.92
N LEU A 107 -4.48 -8.83 3.78
CA LEU A 107 -4.23 -7.61 3.03
C LEU A 107 -3.86 -6.50 3.99
N VAL A 108 -2.90 -5.66 3.61
CA VAL A 108 -2.50 -4.51 4.43
C VAL A 108 -3.21 -3.25 3.97
N GLU A 109 -3.88 -2.57 4.91
CA GLU A 109 -4.37 -1.21 4.66
C GLU A 109 -3.19 -0.26 4.44
N PRO A 110 -3.12 0.45 3.30
CA PRO A 110 -1.97 1.29 3.00
C PRO A 110 -1.91 2.60 3.81
N CYS A 111 -3.05 3.05 4.35
CA CYS A 111 -3.19 4.29 5.12
C CYS A 111 -3.08 4.00 6.61
N LEU A 112 -1.87 4.05 7.16
CA LEU A 112 -1.57 3.62 8.52
C LEU A 112 -1.83 4.72 9.54
N ARG A 113 -2.56 4.39 10.60
CA ARG A 113 -2.85 5.28 11.75
C ARG A 113 -2.06 4.89 13.00
N GLU A 114 -1.29 3.82 12.92
CA GLU A 114 -0.37 3.36 13.97
C GLU A 114 0.87 2.77 13.32
N VAL A 115 2.06 3.19 13.77
CA VAL A 115 3.35 2.69 13.30
C VAL A 115 4.27 2.53 14.48
N LYS A 116 4.94 1.36 14.58
CA LYS A 116 5.88 1.02 15.67
C LYS A 116 5.28 1.29 17.04
N GLY A 117 4.01 0.89 17.25
CA GLY A 117 3.27 1.03 18.51
C GLY A 117 2.85 2.47 18.87
N LYS A 118 2.99 3.42 17.95
CA LYS A 118 2.58 4.82 18.16
C LYS A 118 1.37 5.16 17.31
N ALA A 119 0.27 5.59 17.94
CA ALA A 119 -0.86 6.16 17.23
C ALA A 119 -0.46 7.51 16.59
N LEU A 120 -0.91 7.72 15.36
CA LEU A 120 -0.57 8.89 14.57
C LEU A 120 -1.75 9.85 14.50
N SER A 121 -1.51 11.13 14.74
CA SER A 121 -2.51 12.21 14.55
C SER A 121 -2.83 12.45 13.06
N LYS A 122 -1.82 12.28 12.20
CA LYS A 122 -1.96 12.25 10.74
C LYS A 122 -1.52 10.88 10.26
N PRO A 123 -2.26 10.24 9.34
CA PRO A 123 -1.87 8.95 8.82
C PRO A 123 -0.53 9.05 8.06
N CYS A 124 0.17 7.92 7.98
CA CYS A 124 1.28 7.73 7.06
C CYS A 124 0.91 6.63 6.06
N PHE A 125 1.69 6.51 4.99
CA PHE A 125 1.42 5.55 3.93
C PHE A 125 2.54 4.52 3.84
N LEU A 126 2.12 3.26 3.75
CA LEU A 126 3.00 2.11 3.58
C LEU A 126 3.87 2.31 2.32
N GLY A 127 5.17 2.07 2.43
CA GLY A 127 6.11 2.26 1.32
C GLY A 127 6.43 3.71 0.99
N SER A 128 6.03 4.66 1.84
CA SER A 128 6.35 6.09 1.74
C SER A 128 6.99 6.59 3.03
N GLU A 129 6.21 6.94 4.05
CA GLU A 129 6.74 7.41 5.34
C GLU A 129 7.15 6.26 6.29
N CYS A 130 6.97 5.03 5.88
CA CYS A 130 7.46 3.82 6.55
C CYS A 130 7.71 2.72 5.52
N ASP A 131 8.49 1.71 5.90
CA ASP A 131 8.81 0.61 5.02
C ASP A 131 7.57 -0.14 4.54
N GLY A 132 7.60 -0.56 3.28
CA GLY A 132 6.53 -1.22 2.56
C GLY A 132 6.84 -2.64 2.11
N GLY A 133 6.14 -3.09 1.07
CA GLY A 133 6.07 -4.48 0.64
C GLY A 133 7.08 -4.93 -0.40
N PHE A 134 7.99 -4.08 -0.91
CA PHE A 134 9.01 -4.54 -1.87
C PHE A 134 10.17 -5.24 -1.17
N ALA A 135 9.83 -6.17 -0.27
CA ALA A 135 10.72 -7.03 0.49
C ALA A 135 10.03 -8.33 0.87
N GLU A 136 10.78 -9.33 1.36
CA GLU A 136 10.21 -10.62 1.77
C GLU A 136 9.36 -10.53 3.04
N PHE A 137 9.59 -9.51 3.89
CA PHE A 137 8.83 -9.30 5.12
C PHE A 137 8.52 -7.82 5.33
N VAL A 138 7.36 -7.56 5.93
CA VAL A 138 6.94 -6.23 6.38
C VAL A 138 6.29 -6.33 7.75
N ALA A 139 6.54 -5.34 8.62
CA ALA A 139 5.88 -5.24 9.92
C ALA A 139 4.90 -4.08 9.93
N VAL A 140 3.66 -4.34 10.35
CA VAL A 140 2.61 -3.32 10.46
C VAL A 140 1.81 -3.55 11.74
N ALA A 141 1.19 -2.50 12.27
CA ALA A 141 0.27 -2.66 13.39
C ALA A 141 -0.86 -3.63 13.01
N SER A 142 -1.15 -4.57 13.91
CA SER A 142 -2.11 -5.67 13.71
C SER A 142 -3.47 -5.21 13.18
N ARG A 143 -3.90 -4.01 13.59
CA ARG A 143 -5.17 -3.40 13.16
C ARG A 143 -5.22 -3.05 11.67
N HIS A 144 -4.07 -2.93 11.01
CA HIS A 144 -3.97 -2.63 9.58
C HIS A 144 -3.78 -3.86 8.71
N ALA A 145 -3.67 -5.05 9.30
CA ALA A 145 -3.58 -6.32 8.62
C ALA A 145 -4.95 -7.04 8.67
N TYR A 146 -5.71 -6.96 7.59
CA TYR A 146 -7.06 -7.52 7.48
C TYR A 146 -7.02 -8.94 6.96
N GLN A 147 -7.57 -9.88 7.74
CA GLN A 147 -7.68 -11.27 7.29
C GLN A 147 -8.55 -11.36 6.03
N VAL A 148 -8.06 -12.07 5.04
CA VAL A 148 -8.80 -12.35 3.81
C VAL A 148 -8.96 -13.85 3.59
N LYS A 149 -10.21 -14.27 3.31
CA LYS A 149 -10.56 -15.63 2.89
C LYS A 149 -11.06 -15.54 1.45
N SER A 150 -10.24 -15.94 0.51
CA SER A 150 -10.53 -15.84 -0.92
C SER A 150 -9.83 -16.94 -1.70
N THR A 151 -10.40 -17.33 -2.83
CA THR A 151 -9.79 -18.25 -3.81
C THR A 151 -8.79 -17.54 -4.73
N LEU A 152 -8.77 -16.21 -4.73
CA LEU A 152 -7.81 -15.43 -5.51
C LEU A 152 -6.37 -15.68 -5.00
N SER A 153 -5.41 -15.61 -5.90
CA SER A 153 -3.98 -15.70 -5.59
C SER A 153 -3.49 -14.47 -4.79
N ASP A 154 -2.31 -14.56 -4.17
CA ASP A 154 -1.70 -13.40 -3.49
C ASP A 154 -1.43 -12.25 -4.45
N VAL A 155 -1.08 -12.57 -5.71
CA VAL A 155 -0.82 -11.57 -6.76
C VAL A 155 -2.09 -10.78 -7.10
N GLU A 156 -3.22 -11.49 -7.27
CA GLU A 156 -4.51 -10.85 -7.51
C GLU A 156 -4.92 -10.01 -6.31
N LEU A 157 -4.82 -10.55 -5.09
CA LEU A 157 -5.20 -9.86 -3.87
C LEU A 157 -4.33 -8.63 -3.60
N ALA A 158 -3.03 -8.67 -3.90
CA ALA A 158 -2.15 -7.51 -3.73
C ALA A 158 -2.52 -6.33 -4.63
N SER A 159 -3.33 -6.51 -5.68
CA SER A 159 -3.79 -5.41 -6.54
C SER A 159 -4.92 -4.56 -5.94
N PHE A 160 -5.49 -4.97 -4.81
CA PHE A 160 -6.68 -4.34 -4.23
C PHE A 160 -6.38 -3.15 -3.30
N PRO A 161 -5.43 -3.21 -2.34
CA PRO A 161 -5.45 -2.30 -1.19
C PRO A 161 -5.45 -0.83 -1.57
N CYS A 162 -4.51 -0.36 -2.37
CA CYS A 162 -4.41 1.04 -2.76
C CYS A 162 -5.59 1.49 -3.63
N SER A 163 -5.90 0.73 -4.67
CA SER A 163 -6.91 1.09 -5.67
C SER A 163 -8.32 1.10 -5.07
N TYR A 164 -8.69 0.02 -4.37
CA TYR A 164 -10.04 -0.12 -3.83
C TYR A 164 -10.27 0.75 -2.60
N SER A 165 -9.29 0.89 -1.69
CA SER A 165 -9.44 1.80 -0.55
C SER A 165 -9.58 3.26 -0.98
N THR A 166 -8.88 3.66 -2.03
CA THR A 166 -9.01 5.00 -2.63
C THR A 166 -10.39 5.19 -3.23
N ALA A 167 -10.84 4.26 -4.08
CA ALA A 167 -12.17 4.32 -4.71
C ALA A 167 -13.29 4.32 -3.66
N GLU A 168 -13.22 3.41 -2.68
CA GLU A 168 -14.18 3.33 -1.58
C GLU A 168 -14.27 4.62 -0.77
N ASN A 169 -13.12 5.21 -0.42
CA ASN A 169 -13.08 6.48 0.29
C ASN A 169 -13.73 7.62 -0.52
N MET A 170 -13.50 7.66 -1.85
CA MET A 170 -14.11 8.66 -2.73
C MET A 170 -15.64 8.50 -2.76
N LEU A 171 -16.14 7.28 -2.98
CA LEU A 171 -17.57 6.98 -3.07
C LEU A 171 -18.30 7.23 -1.74
N THR A 172 -17.68 6.86 -0.62
CA THR A 172 -18.21 7.09 0.72
C THR A 172 -18.27 8.57 1.06
N LYS A 173 -17.21 9.34 0.76
CA LYS A 173 -17.22 10.81 0.98
C LYS A 173 -18.22 11.53 0.10
N SER A 174 -18.40 11.07 -1.14
CA SER A 174 -19.42 11.60 -2.06
C SER A 174 -20.84 11.11 -1.75
N LYS A 175 -21.00 10.22 -0.74
CA LYS A 175 -22.27 9.64 -0.31
C LYS A 175 -23.05 8.98 -1.45
N VAL A 176 -22.35 8.27 -2.34
CA VAL A 176 -22.95 7.57 -3.46
C VAL A 176 -23.87 6.45 -2.96
N LEU A 177 -25.13 6.51 -3.38
CA LEU A 177 -26.23 5.59 -3.03
C LEU A 177 -26.78 4.88 -4.27
N SER A 178 -27.61 3.88 -4.03
CA SER A 178 -28.37 3.18 -5.10
C SER A 178 -29.23 4.17 -5.88
N GLY A 179 -29.19 4.08 -7.21
CA GLY A 179 -29.94 4.95 -8.12
C GLY A 179 -29.21 6.25 -8.52
N ASP A 180 -28.12 6.62 -7.86
CA ASP A 180 -27.32 7.77 -8.27
C ASP A 180 -26.65 7.55 -9.63
N LEU A 181 -26.42 8.64 -10.37
CA LEU A 181 -25.63 8.63 -11.60
C LEU A 181 -24.21 9.13 -11.31
N VAL A 182 -23.24 8.25 -11.49
CA VAL A 182 -21.82 8.54 -11.18
C VAL A 182 -20.99 8.57 -12.46
N LEU A 183 -20.34 9.71 -12.71
CA LEU A 183 -19.36 9.86 -13.78
C LEU A 183 -17.97 9.43 -13.29
N VAL A 184 -17.37 8.45 -13.96
CA VAL A 184 -16.00 7.99 -13.69
C VAL A 184 -15.09 8.36 -14.85
N THR A 185 -14.14 9.27 -14.58
CA THR A 185 -13.05 9.59 -15.52
C THR A 185 -11.86 8.67 -15.27
N GLY A 186 -11.10 8.31 -16.31
CA GLY A 186 -9.96 7.41 -16.16
C GLY A 186 -10.36 5.99 -15.71
N ALA A 187 -11.51 5.51 -16.16
CA ALA A 187 -12.12 4.24 -15.75
C ALA A 187 -11.24 3.00 -16.01
N SER A 188 -10.25 3.09 -16.90
CA SER A 188 -9.30 2.01 -17.21
C SER A 188 -8.10 1.93 -16.25
N GLY A 189 -7.90 2.94 -15.40
CA GLY A 189 -6.85 2.94 -14.38
C GLY A 189 -7.23 2.13 -13.13
N GLY A 190 -6.28 1.82 -12.25
CA GLY A 190 -6.51 1.01 -11.06
C GLY A 190 -7.68 1.52 -10.20
N VAL A 191 -7.63 2.81 -9.79
CA VAL A 191 -8.71 3.43 -8.99
C VAL A 191 -10.03 3.52 -9.77
N GLY A 192 -9.96 3.87 -11.06
CA GLY A 192 -11.16 3.97 -11.90
C GLY A 192 -11.87 2.63 -12.08
N SER A 193 -11.12 1.55 -12.35
CA SER A 193 -11.69 0.20 -12.48
C SER A 193 -12.27 -0.32 -11.16
N ALA A 194 -11.63 -0.03 -10.03
CA ALA A 194 -12.15 -0.33 -8.71
C ALA A 194 -13.46 0.44 -8.44
N ALA A 195 -13.48 1.75 -8.75
CA ALA A 195 -14.68 2.58 -8.61
C ALA A 195 -15.85 2.04 -9.44
N VAL A 196 -15.61 1.60 -10.68
CA VAL A 196 -16.65 0.99 -11.53
C VAL A 196 -17.29 -0.21 -10.85
N GLN A 197 -16.51 -1.08 -10.24
CA GLN A 197 -17.03 -2.28 -9.57
C GLN A 197 -17.80 -1.90 -8.29
N LEU A 198 -17.25 -1.03 -7.47
CA LEU A 198 -17.88 -0.59 -6.22
C LEU A 198 -19.17 0.22 -6.45
N ILE A 199 -19.24 1.02 -7.53
CA ILE A 199 -20.45 1.76 -7.91
C ILE A 199 -21.56 0.78 -8.32
N LYS A 200 -21.21 -0.24 -9.12
CA LYS A 200 -22.17 -1.29 -9.51
C LYS A 200 -22.67 -2.06 -8.29
N ASP A 201 -21.79 -2.40 -7.35
CA ASP A 201 -22.15 -3.09 -6.11
C ASP A 201 -23.12 -2.26 -5.26
N ARG A 202 -22.98 -0.93 -5.27
CA ARG A 202 -23.93 -0.01 -4.62
C ARG A 202 -25.29 0.17 -5.34
N GLY A 203 -25.46 -0.43 -6.53
CA GLY A 203 -26.66 -0.25 -7.35
C GLY A 203 -26.79 1.14 -7.98
N ALA A 204 -25.69 1.87 -8.12
CA ALA A 204 -25.66 3.15 -8.81
C ALA A 204 -25.40 2.99 -10.32
N MET A 205 -25.82 3.99 -11.10
CA MET A 205 -25.63 4.03 -12.55
C MET A 205 -24.27 4.62 -12.90
N LEU A 206 -23.66 4.13 -13.99
CA LEU A 206 -22.33 4.52 -14.43
C LEU A 206 -22.35 5.28 -15.74
N LEU A 207 -21.63 6.40 -15.78
CA LEU A 207 -21.19 7.05 -17.00
C LEU A 207 -19.65 7.00 -17.04
N LEU A 208 -19.09 6.35 -18.04
CA LEU A 208 -17.64 6.13 -18.15
C LEU A 208 -17.02 7.05 -19.20
N LEU A 209 -15.99 7.75 -18.81
CA LEU A 209 -15.08 8.39 -19.76
C LEU A 209 -13.74 7.65 -19.69
N PRO A 210 -13.38 6.93 -20.76
CA PRO A 210 -12.05 6.31 -20.85
C PRO A 210 -10.98 7.41 -20.89
N ALA A 211 -9.79 7.08 -20.37
CA ALA A 211 -8.64 7.97 -20.55
C ALA A 211 -8.39 8.15 -22.06
N THR A 212 -8.41 9.38 -22.53
CA THR A 212 -7.94 9.69 -23.89
C THR A 212 -6.46 9.36 -23.94
N GLN A 213 -6.08 8.31 -24.70
CA GLN A 213 -4.69 8.14 -25.08
C GLN A 213 -4.29 9.38 -25.91
N ASN A 214 -3.52 10.29 -25.33
CA ASN A 214 -2.73 11.21 -26.13
C ASN A 214 -1.74 10.36 -26.93
N ARG A 215 -2.16 9.91 -28.12
CA ARG A 215 -1.22 9.44 -29.12
C ARG A 215 -0.35 10.65 -29.47
N LYS A 216 0.83 10.72 -28.88
CA LYS A 216 1.91 11.54 -29.44
C LYS A 216 2.23 10.88 -30.80
N THR A 217 1.76 11.50 -31.88
CA THR A 217 2.24 11.27 -33.26
C THR A 217 3.70 11.68 -33.33
#